data_e9435dab30ec12bd66df45b44158cb67
#
_entry.id   e9435dab30ec12bd66df45b44158cb67
#
_cell.length_a   1.000
_cell.length_b   1.000
_cell.length_c   1.000
_cell.angle_alpha   90.00
_cell.angle_beta   90.00
_cell.angle_gamma   90.00
#
_symmetry.space_group_name_H-M   'P 1'
#
loop_
_entity.id
_entity.type
_entity.pdbx_description
1 polymer ?
#
loop_
_entity_poly.entity_id
_entity_poly.type
_entity_poly.pdbx_seq_one_letter_code
_entity_poly.pdbx_strand_id
1 'polypeptide(L)'
;MWKRKTICILATFALLLVPITLAQQPQPLTNQNIAALVRDGVSERVIIAVIQSGPTDFDTSAASLRKLNQRGVSSAITNAMKVAHAGGTTMTLTTATSTTDSEMTISPSMARTIVKATSIQPEVCGDEGGPVETMEDCHPRYKTGCSAAAGYDAYLNYLKNLLLKPTSSPVKTFKAKSGFKTLDDNTPDTLTTRNHGEHAQELATLGEGKIVQVVGYLYYGYPSGSESCNCGLGSLDAVDYHLGVGFRELTGTELTTVRDVATYLSSHIRFKRDDPNKAALAPFEQESVVVEMTPHYRAKFHPGWTVQRVETAVGRQVKIVGQLLIDNAHATATQICDYPDANMEKCWRWSAWEVHPVIEFYVCTTATPCATESPNWRRLEDLQ
;
A
#
# COMPACT_ATOMS: atom_id res chain seq x y z
N MET A 1 -72.01 44.03 -12.00
CA MET A 1 -71.91 42.91 -12.96
C MET A 1 -70.44 42.54 -13.13
N TRP A 2 -69.99 41.56 -12.45
CA TRP A 2 -68.61 41.15 -12.56
C TRP A 2 -68.56 39.65 -12.96
N LYS A 3 -68.07 39.35 -14.13
CA LYS A 3 -68.00 38.01 -14.73
C LYS A 3 -66.76 37.30 -14.11
N ARG A 4 -66.96 36.21 -13.37
CA ARG A 4 -65.89 35.29 -12.96
C ARG A 4 -65.48 34.42 -14.14
N LYS A 5 -64.20 34.46 -14.50
CA LYS A 5 -63.61 33.55 -15.48
C LYS A 5 -63.03 32.36 -14.68
N THR A 6 -63.55 31.18 -14.93
CA THR A 6 -63.08 29.92 -14.42
C THR A 6 -61.89 29.49 -15.29
N ILE A 7 -60.71 29.34 -14.65
CA ILE A 7 -59.51 28.79 -15.32
C ILE A 7 -59.43 27.31 -14.93
N CYS A 8 -59.63 26.44 -15.95
CA CYS A 8 -59.30 25.01 -15.85
C CYS A 8 -57.80 24.82 -15.95
N ILE A 9 -57.15 24.32 -14.88
CA ILE A 9 -55.75 23.89 -14.93
C ILE A 9 -55.73 22.38 -15.25
N LEU A 10 -55.33 22.06 -16.47
CA LEU A 10 -54.99 20.71 -16.87
C LEU A 10 -53.60 20.36 -16.32
N ALA A 11 -53.56 19.51 -15.31
CA ALA A 11 -52.33 18.94 -14.81
C ALA A 11 -51.90 17.77 -15.74
N THR A 12 -50.92 18.03 -16.60
CA THR A 12 -50.22 17.00 -17.36
C THR A 12 -49.21 16.28 -16.47
N PHE A 13 -49.53 15.06 -16.09
CA PHE A 13 -48.58 14.15 -15.44
C PHE A 13 -47.54 13.67 -16.46
N ALA A 14 -46.35 14.27 -16.45
CA ALA A 14 -45.20 13.76 -17.20
C ALA A 14 -44.63 12.58 -16.44
N LEU A 15 -44.86 11.37 -16.97
CA LEU A 15 -44.20 10.15 -16.50
C LEU A 15 -42.71 10.26 -16.86
N LEU A 16 -41.85 10.55 -15.89
CA LEU A 16 -40.40 10.45 -16.00
C LEU A 16 -40.04 8.97 -16.09
N LEU A 17 -39.85 8.46 -17.30
CA LEU A 17 -39.15 7.19 -17.53
C LEU A 17 -37.69 7.36 -17.14
N VAL A 18 -37.35 6.89 -15.94
CA VAL A 18 -35.96 6.74 -15.54
C VAL A 18 -35.38 5.58 -16.35
N PRO A 19 -34.33 5.78 -17.15
CA PRO A 19 -33.70 4.69 -17.86
C PRO A 19 -33.08 3.76 -16.82
N ILE A 20 -33.56 2.52 -16.77
CA ILE A 20 -32.91 1.43 -16.05
C ILE A 20 -31.58 1.19 -16.77
N THR A 21 -30.50 1.72 -16.22
CA THR A 21 -29.14 1.35 -16.64
C THR A 21 -28.98 -0.14 -16.33
N LEU A 22 -29.07 -0.97 -17.36
CA LEU A 22 -28.67 -2.37 -17.29
C LEU A 22 -27.23 -2.40 -16.78
N ALA A 23 -27.01 -2.96 -15.61
CA ALA A 23 -25.67 -3.19 -15.07
C ALA A 23 -24.89 -3.97 -16.13
N GLN A 24 -23.87 -3.38 -16.68
CA GLN A 24 -23.02 -3.98 -17.68
C GLN A 24 -22.36 -5.22 -17.05
N GLN A 25 -22.65 -6.40 -17.57
CA GLN A 25 -22.05 -7.64 -17.12
C GLN A 25 -20.53 -7.52 -17.22
N PRO A 26 -19.78 -7.95 -16.18
CA PRO A 26 -18.33 -7.89 -16.24
C PRO A 26 -17.83 -8.67 -17.45
N GLN A 27 -17.04 -8.03 -18.30
CA GLN A 27 -16.48 -8.65 -19.49
C GLN A 27 -15.47 -9.75 -19.07
N PRO A 28 -15.49 -10.91 -19.72
CA PRO A 28 -14.53 -11.96 -19.43
C PRO A 28 -13.09 -11.53 -19.66
N LEU A 29 -12.19 -11.97 -18.78
CA LEU A 29 -10.74 -11.74 -18.94
C LEU A 29 -10.21 -12.57 -20.11
N THR A 30 -9.47 -11.91 -21.00
CA THR A 30 -8.84 -12.51 -22.18
C THR A 30 -7.31 -12.55 -22.04
N ASN A 31 -6.64 -13.27 -22.91
CA ASN A 31 -5.17 -13.28 -23.01
C ASN A 31 -4.59 -11.87 -23.20
N GLN A 32 -5.32 -11.01 -23.92
CA GLN A 32 -4.88 -9.63 -24.14
C GLN A 32 -4.95 -8.81 -22.83
N ASN A 33 -5.97 -9.02 -22.01
CA ASN A 33 -6.06 -8.37 -20.70
C ASN A 33 -4.90 -8.82 -19.79
N ILE A 34 -4.58 -10.10 -19.77
CA ILE A 34 -3.43 -10.62 -18.98
C ILE A 34 -2.11 -10.01 -19.45
N ALA A 35 -1.87 -9.98 -20.76
CA ALA A 35 -0.66 -9.34 -21.30
C ALA A 35 -0.59 -7.84 -20.98
N ALA A 36 -1.74 -7.14 -20.96
CA ALA A 36 -1.82 -5.75 -20.55
C ALA A 36 -1.51 -5.58 -19.06
N LEU A 37 -2.10 -6.41 -18.18
CA LEU A 37 -1.84 -6.36 -16.74
C LEU A 37 -0.35 -6.61 -16.43
N VAL A 38 0.28 -7.55 -17.12
CA VAL A 38 1.72 -7.82 -16.97
C VAL A 38 2.54 -6.63 -17.45
N ARG A 39 2.26 -6.11 -18.65
CA ARG A 39 2.93 -4.92 -19.19
C ARG A 39 2.76 -3.70 -18.27
N ASP A 40 1.56 -3.53 -17.68
CA ASP A 40 1.23 -2.42 -16.80
C ASP A 40 1.76 -2.64 -15.36
N GLY A 41 2.58 -3.70 -15.16
CA GLY A 41 3.31 -3.95 -13.92
C GLY A 41 2.46 -4.51 -12.77
N VAL A 42 1.26 -5.02 -13.06
CA VAL A 42 0.42 -5.67 -12.02
C VAL A 42 1.11 -6.94 -11.54
N SER A 43 1.21 -7.10 -10.22
CA SER A 43 1.92 -8.25 -9.64
C SER A 43 1.27 -9.57 -10.04
N GLU A 44 2.09 -10.61 -10.22
CA GLU A 44 1.66 -11.97 -10.58
C GLU A 44 0.53 -12.48 -9.68
N ARG A 45 0.67 -12.28 -8.37
CA ARG A 45 -0.33 -12.70 -7.39
C ARG A 45 -1.68 -12.02 -7.59
N VAL A 46 -1.67 -10.71 -7.90
CA VAL A 46 -2.90 -9.96 -8.19
C VAL A 46 -3.52 -10.46 -9.48
N ILE A 47 -2.71 -10.69 -10.52
CA ILE A 47 -3.19 -11.24 -11.79
C ILE A 47 -3.81 -12.62 -11.56
N ILE A 48 -3.17 -13.51 -10.79
CA ILE A 48 -3.71 -14.82 -10.44
C ILE A 48 -5.02 -14.69 -9.66
N ALA A 49 -5.09 -13.79 -8.68
CA ALA A 49 -6.32 -13.55 -7.92
C ALA A 49 -7.47 -13.03 -8.82
N VAL A 50 -7.17 -12.14 -9.76
CA VAL A 50 -8.15 -11.63 -10.74
C VAL A 50 -8.62 -12.74 -11.67
N ILE A 51 -7.73 -13.63 -12.13
CA ILE A 51 -8.07 -14.81 -12.91
C ILE A 51 -9.04 -15.74 -12.17
N GLN A 52 -8.83 -15.91 -10.85
CA GLN A 52 -9.61 -16.80 -10.00
C GLN A 52 -10.97 -16.21 -9.59
N SER A 53 -11.15 -14.89 -9.66
CA SER A 53 -12.31 -14.19 -9.10
C SER A 53 -13.36 -13.77 -10.13
N GLY A 54 -13.07 -13.82 -11.44
CA GLY A 54 -13.94 -13.30 -12.48
C GLY A 54 -14.19 -14.27 -13.65
N PRO A 55 -15.13 -13.94 -14.53
CA PRO A 55 -15.32 -14.70 -15.75
C PRO A 55 -14.08 -14.61 -16.65
N THR A 56 -13.70 -15.71 -17.27
CA THR A 56 -12.51 -15.79 -18.12
C THR A 56 -12.83 -16.39 -19.49
N ASP A 57 -12.15 -15.87 -20.51
CA ASP A 57 -12.18 -16.38 -21.89
C ASP A 57 -10.73 -16.47 -22.42
N PHE A 58 -10.03 -17.49 -21.95
CA PHE A 58 -8.63 -17.70 -22.26
C PHE A 58 -8.41 -18.69 -23.40
N ASP A 59 -7.60 -18.27 -24.39
CA ASP A 59 -6.97 -19.21 -25.31
C ASP A 59 -5.73 -19.85 -24.65
N THR A 60 -5.87 -21.07 -24.17
CA THR A 60 -4.81 -21.83 -23.52
C THR A 60 -4.06 -22.77 -24.48
N SER A 61 -4.20 -22.57 -25.79
CA SER A 61 -3.41 -23.30 -26.78
C SER A 61 -1.90 -23.08 -26.60
N ALA A 62 -1.11 -24.10 -26.93
CA ALA A 62 0.35 -24.00 -26.80
C ALA A 62 0.96 -22.83 -27.59
N ALA A 63 0.34 -22.42 -28.69
CA ALA A 63 0.77 -21.29 -29.50
C ALA A 63 0.51 -19.95 -28.78
N SER A 64 -0.69 -19.80 -28.19
CA SER A 64 -1.07 -18.58 -27.47
C SER A 64 -0.32 -18.44 -26.17
N LEU A 65 -0.09 -19.53 -25.43
CA LEU A 65 0.71 -19.48 -24.20
C LEU A 65 2.19 -19.14 -24.48
N ARG A 66 2.78 -19.65 -25.58
CA ARG A 66 4.12 -19.23 -26.01
C ARG A 66 4.20 -17.73 -26.31
N LYS A 67 3.18 -17.16 -26.98
CA LYS A 67 3.13 -15.71 -27.23
C LYS A 67 3.00 -14.90 -25.95
N LEU A 68 2.27 -15.40 -24.96
CA LEU A 68 2.18 -14.76 -23.64
C LEU A 68 3.52 -14.80 -22.91
N ASN A 69 4.21 -15.94 -22.91
CA ASN A 69 5.54 -16.07 -22.30
C ASN A 69 6.56 -15.11 -22.96
N GLN A 70 6.51 -14.95 -24.30
CA GLN A 70 7.35 -13.98 -25.03
C GLN A 70 7.04 -12.52 -24.66
N ARG A 71 5.88 -12.24 -24.07
CA ARG A 71 5.46 -10.94 -23.56
C ARG A 71 5.65 -10.79 -22.05
N GLY A 72 6.42 -11.69 -21.43
CA GLY A 72 6.74 -11.64 -20.00
C GLY A 72 5.67 -12.22 -19.07
N VAL A 73 4.64 -12.90 -19.60
CA VAL A 73 3.67 -13.59 -18.74
C VAL A 73 4.31 -14.86 -18.17
N SER A 74 4.37 -14.94 -16.86
CA SER A 74 5.02 -16.04 -16.15
C SER A 74 4.31 -17.39 -16.31
N SER A 75 5.03 -18.48 -16.00
CA SER A 75 4.47 -19.82 -15.98
C SER A 75 3.37 -19.98 -14.91
N ALA A 76 3.46 -19.27 -13.77
CA ALA A 76 2.45 -19.31 -12.74
C ALA A 76 1.12 -18.68 -13.22
N ILE A 77 1.19 -17.54 -13.91
CA ILE A 77 0.00 -16.91 -14.51
C ILE A 77 -0.61 -17.83 -15.59
N THR A 78 0.21 -18.37 -16.49
CA THR A 78 -0.29 -19.26 -17.56
C THR A 78 -0.86 -20.56 -17.01
N ASN A 79 -0.38 -21.07 -15.88
CA ASN A 79 -0.97 -22.20 -15.17
C ASN A 79 -2.32 -21.84 -14.54
N ALA A 80 -2.43 -20.67 -13.90
CA ALA A 80 -3.72 -20.19 -13.38
C ALA A 80 -4.76 -20.01 -14.49
N MET A 81 -4.35 -19.50 -15.67
CA MET A 81 -5.21 -19.40 -16.84
C MET A 81 -5.72 -20.77 -17.32
N LYS A 82 -4.84 -21.80 -17.34
CA LYS A 82 -5.23 -23.18 -17.70
C LYS A 82 -6.25 -23.73 -16.71
N VAL A 83 -6.04 -23.53 -15.41
CA VAL A 83 -6.96 -24.00 -14.36
C VAL A 83 -8.33 -23.30 -14.49
N ALA A 84 -8.35 -22.00 -14.69
CA ALA A 84 -9.58 -21.23 -14.88
C ALA A 84 -10.34 -21.67 -16.15
N HIS A 85 -9.62 -21.93 -17.24
CA HIS A 85 -10.19 -22.42 -18.49
C HIS A 85 -10.79 -23.85 -18.34
N ALA A 86 -10.12 -24.73 -17.59
CA ALA A 86 -10.59 -26.10 -17.35
C ALA A 86 -11.79 -26.14 -16.37
N GLY A 87 -11.91 -25.16 -15.46
CA GLY A 87 -13.01 -25.05 -14.49
C GLY A 87 -14.30 -24.42 -15.04
N GLY A 88 -14.29 -23.96 -16.29
CA GLY A 88 -15.42 -23.27 -16.94
C GLY A 88 -16.63 -24.15 -17.30
N THR A 89 -16.71 -25.40 -16.82
CA THR A 89 -17.91 -26.23 -16.94
C THR A 89 -18.77 -26.03 -15.68
N THR A 90 -19.89 -25.38 -15.86
CA THR A 90 -21.02 -25.12 -14.95
C THR A 90 -21.09 -26.03 -13.74
N MET A 91 -20.73 -25.56 -12.54
CA MET A 91 -21.19 -26.20 -11.30
C MET A 91 -22.59 -25.70 -10.95
N THR A 92 -23.59 -26.49 -11.28
CA THR A 92 -24.94 -26.39 -10.72
C THR A 92 -24.83 -26.73 -9.24
N LEU A 93 -25.18 -25.79 -8.38
CA LEU A 93 -25.22 -25.95 -6.94
C LEU A 93 -26.36 -26.94 -6.58
N THR A 94 -26.02 -28.19 -6.35
CA THR A 94 -26.95 -29.16 -5.76
C THR A 94 -26.61 -29.28 -4.28
N THR A 95 -27.50 -28.77 -3.45
CA THR A 95 -27.50 -28.95 -2.00
C THR A 95 -27.74 -30.43 -1.70
N ALA A 96 -26.74 -31.12 -1.17
CA ALA A 96 -26.92 -32.45 -0.59
C ALA A 96 -26.30 -32.45 0.81
N THR A 97 -27.18 -32.46 1.78
CA THR A 97 -26.93 -32.81 3.18
C THR A 97 -26.60 -34.32 3.24
N SER A 98 -25.45 -34.69 3.77
CA SER A 98 -25.26 -36.00 4.37
C SER A 98 -24.08 -36.03 5.33
N THR A 99 -24.41 -36.35 6.55
CA THR A 99 -23.57 -36.81 7.65
C THR A 99 -22.84 -38.10 7.28
N THR A 100 -21.54 -38.21 7.60
CA THR A 100 -20.93 -39.34 8.33
C THR A 100 -19.44 -39.10 8.57
N ASP A 101 -19.04 -39.35 9.81
CA ASP A 101 -17.67 -39.37 10.32
C ASP A 101 -16.81 -40.41 9.55
N SER A 102 -15.58 -40.00 9.22
CA SER A 102 -14.45 -40.91 9.02
C SER A 102 -13.17 -40.18 9.32
N GLU A 103 -12.60 -40.51 10.47
CA GLU A 103 -11.23 -40.20 10.82
C GLU A 103 -10.27 -40.69 9.72
N MET A 104 -9.62 -39.76 9.07
CA MET A 104 -8.54 -40.08 8.15
C MET A 104 -7.21 -39.68 8.83
N THR A 105 -6.55 -40.67 9.40
CA THR A 105 -5.19 -40.60 9.93
C THR A 105 -4.24 -40.17 8.81
N ILE A 106 -3.75 -38.94 8.87
CA ILE A 106 -2.72 -38.42 7.96
C ILE A 106 -1.36 -38.95 8.42
N SER A 107 -0.77 -39.78 7.57
CA SER A 107 0.59 -40.29 7.76
C SER A 107 1.62 -39.17 7.75
N PRO A 108 2.65 -39.16 8.67
CA PRO A 108 3.61 -38.07 8.80
C PRO A 108 4.64 -37.95 7.68
N SER A 109 4.49 -38.68 6.60
CA SER A 109 5.49 -38.74 5.51
C SER A 109 5.29 -37.73 4.38
N MET A 110 4.24 -36.88 4.41
CA MET A 110 4.01 -35.86 3.36
C MET A 110 4.43 -34.44 3.73
N ALA A 111 5.03 -34.26 4.88
CA ALA A 111 5.49 -32.93 5.33
C ALA A 111 6.98 -32.75 5.10
N ARG A 112 7.46 -32.78 3.87
CA ARG A 112 8.78 -32.25 3.49
C ARG A 112 9.02 -32.29 1.97
N THR A 113 8.16 -31.64 1.22
CA THR A 113 8.63 -31.01 -0.02
C THR A 113 8.46 -29.51 0.21
N ILE A 114 9.42 -28.93 0.91
CA ILE A 114 9.64 -27.49 0.86
C ILE A 114 10.02 -27.23 -0.59
N VAL A 115 9.03 -26.81 -1.37
CA VAL A 115 9.31 -26.14 -2.64
C VAL A 115 10.14 -24.93 -2.25
N LYS A 116 11.44 -25.03 -2.53
CA LYS A 116 12.37 -23.91 -2.42
C LYS A 116 11.71 -22.79 -3.21
N ALA A 117 11.20 -21.79 -2.50
CA ALA A 117 10.56 -20.64 -3.13
C ALA A 117 11.61 -20.11 -4.09
N THR A 118 11.36 -20.24 -5.37
CA THR A 118 12.14 -19.53 -6.40
C THR A 118 11.97 -18.07 -6.03
N SER A 119 13.05 -17.43 -5.61
CA SER A 119 13.08 -16.01 -5.29
C SER A 119 12.31 -15.28 -6.38
N ILE A 120 11.27 -14.56 -5.99
CA ILE A 120 10.60 -13.63 -6.90
C ILE A 120 11.60 -12.48 -7.07
N GLN A 121 12.62 -12.73 -7.88
CA GLN A 121 13.50 -11.67 -8.33
C GLN A 121 12.67 -10.85 -9.32
N PRO A 122 12.53 -9.54 -9.13
CA PRO A 122 12.07 -8.70 -10.21
C PRO A 122 13.00 -8.99 -11.40
N GLU A 123 12.42 -9.18 -12.57
CA GLU A 123 13.22 -9.39 -13.79
C GLU A 123 14.32 -8.34 -13.84
N VAL A 124 15.52 -8.82 -14.17
CA VAL A 124 16.74 -8.02 -14.25
C VAL A 124 16.43 -6.69 -14.89
N CYS A 125 16.82 -5.62 -14.20
CA CYS A 125 16.68 -4.28 -14.67
C CYS A 125 17.39 -4.14 -16.01
N GLY A 126 16.64 -4.12 -17.08
CA GLY A 126 17.17 -3.77 -18.38
C GLY A 126 17.57 -2.29 -18.40
N ASP A 127 18.63 -1.96 -19.07
CA ASP A 127 19.04 -0.59 -19.39
C ASP A 127 18.05 0.12 -20.34
N GLU A 128 16.82 -0.37 -20.43
CA GLU A 128 15.80 0.14 -21.33
C GLU A 128 15.19 1.42 -20.79
N GLY A 129 15.85 2.50 -21.04
CA GLY A 129 15.29 3.82 -20.81
C GLY A 129 16.37 4.87 -20.57
N GLY A 130 16.21 5.99 -21.22
CA GLY A 130 17.03 7.18 -21.05
C GLY A 130 17.12 7.67 -19.60
N PRO A 131 17.80 8.77 -19.35
CA PRO A 131 17.90 9.37 -18.04
C PRO A 131 16.50 9.62 -17.46
N VAL A 132 16.30 9.34 -16.16
CA VAL A 132 15.08 9.68 -15.46
C VAL A 132 15.17 11.10 -14.98
N GLU A 133 14.37 11.98 -15.54
CA GLU A 133 14.36 13.40 -15.20
C GLU A 133 13.13 13.75 -14.37
N THR A 134 12.06 13.00 -14.50
CA THR A 134 10.78 13.26 -13.82
C THR A 134 10.23 11.99 -13.16
N MET A 135 9.27 12.13 -12.26
CA MET A 135 8.56 10.98 -11.66
C MET A 135 7.76 10.18 -12.67
N GLU A 136 7.31 10.78 -13.78
CA GLU A 136 6.62 10.08 -14.85
C GLU A 136 7.55 9.09 -15.58
N ASP A 137 8.82 9.45 -15.72
CA ASP A 137 9.86 8.58 -16.29
C ASP A 137 10.29 7.46 -15.33
N CYS A 138 10.08 7.66 -14.02
CA CYS A 138 10.47 6.73 -12.98
C CYS A 138 9.48 5.57 -12.89
N HIS A 139 9.86 4.41 -13.46
CA HIS A 139 9.01 3.24 -13.44
C HIS A 139 9.25 2.40 -12.16
N PRO A 140 8.20 2.00 -11.43
CA PRO A 140 8.33 1.24 -10.19
C PRO A 140 9.16 -0.05 -10.32
N ARG A 141 9.22 -0.62 -11.51
CA ARG A 141 9.83 -1.91 -11.78
C ARG A 141 11.24 -1.82 -12.37
N TYR A 142 11.54 -0.81 -13.18
CA TYR A 142 12.77 -0.80 -13.98
C TYR A 142 13.82 0.18 -13.52
N LYS A 143 13.44 1.27 -12.90
CA LYS A 143 14.36 2.35 -12.54
C LYS A 143 14.48 2.55 -11.04
N THR A 144 13.70 1.83 -10.25
CA THR A 144 13.71 1.90 -8.79
C THR A 144 14.84 1.06 -8.21
N GLY A 145 16.04 1.59 -8.21
CA GLY A 145 17.19 0.97 -7.56
C GLY A 145 17.81 -0.21 -8.28
N CYS A 146 17.27 -0.61 -9.38
CA CYS A 146 17.82 -1.70 -10.18
C CYS A 146 19.14 -1.34 -10.86
N SER A 147 19.23 -0.15 -11.43
CA SER A 147 20.48 0.38 -12.01
C SER A 147 21.42 0.89 -10.92
N ALA A 148 20.96 0.97 -9.70
CA ALA A 148 21.78 1.44 -8.60
C ALA A 148 22.75 0.33 -8.23
N ALA A 149 23.98 0.75 -8.03
CA ALA A 149 25.09 -0.03 -7.56
C ALA A 149 24.68 -1.10 -6.53
N ALA A 150 25.34 -2.23 -6.54
CA ALA A 150 25.23 -3.34 -5.61
C ALA A 150 24.87 -2.86 -4.17
N GLY A 151 23.64 -2.98 -3.76
CA GLY A 151 23.22 -2.58 -2.40
C GLY A 151 21.74 -2.40 -2.16
N TYR A 152 20.95 -2.22 -3.20
CA TYR A 152 19.52 -2.01 -3.06
C TYR A 152 18.73 -3.30 -3.30
N ASP A 153 17.62 -3.44 -2.57
CA ASP A 153 16.68 -4.54 -2.76
C ASP A 153 15.60 -4.09 -3.77
N ALA A 154 15.71 -4.59 -4.99
CA ALA A 154 14.79 -4.22 -6.06
C ALA A 154 13.35 -4.68 -5.77
N TYR A 155 13.16 -5.77 -5.01
CA TYR A 155 11.85 -6.23 -4.61
C TYR A 155 11.22 -5.30 -3.58
N LEU A 156 11.98 -4.83 -2.60
CA LEU A 156 11.51 -3.81 -1.66
C LEU A 156 11.11 -2.52 -2.39
N ASN A 157 11.95 -2.02 -3.30
CA ASN A 157 11.65 -0.83 -4.08
C ASN A 157 10.36 -0.97 -4.90
N TYR A 158 10.11 -2.16 -5.45
CA TYR A 158 8.86 -2.45 -6.13
C TYR A 158 7.65 -2.37 -5.19
N LEU A 159 7.75 -2.96 -3.98
CA LEU A 159 6.68 -2.92 -2.99
C LEU A 159 6.38 -1.48 -2.54
N LYS A 160 7.40 -0.66 -2.33
CA LYS A 160 7.27 0.74 -1.94
C LYS A 160 6.47 1.58 -2.95
N ASN A 161 6.50 1.21 -4.22
CA ASN A 161 5.85 1.96 -5.31
C ASN A 161 4.55 1.36 -5.84
N LEU A 162 3.89 0.48 -5.08
CA LEU A 162 2.62 -0.10 -5.52
C LEU A 162 1.52 0.97 -5.65
N LEU A 163 0.86 1.01 -6.82
CA LEU A 163 -0.21 1.96 -7.14
C LEU A 163 -1.61 1.35 -7.01
N LEU A 164 -1.75 0.28 -6.26
CA LEU A 164 -3.02 -0.42 -6.09
C LEU A 164 -3.97 0.40 -5.21
N LYS A 165 -5.13 0.75 -5.73
CA LYS A 165 -6.23 1.21 -4.89
C LYS A 165 -6.76 0.04 -4.08
N PRO A 166 -7.04 0.21 -2.78
CA PRO A 166 -7.70 -0.83 -2.01
C PRO A 166 -9.10 -1.04 -2.56
N THR A 167 -9.43 -2.29 -2.84
CA THR A 167 -10.79 -2.70 -3.21
C THR A 167 -11.59 -3.17 -2.01
N SER A 168 -10.94 -3.30 -0.85
CA SER A 168 -11.50 -3.84 0.39
C SER A 168 -11.13 -2.97 1.60
N SER A 169 -11.94 -3.08 2.65
CA SER A 169 -11.63 -2.47 3.94
C SER A 169 -10.30 -3.00 4.50
N PRO A 170 -9.60 -2.20 5.32
CA PRO A 170 -8.38 -2.63 6.00
C PRO A 170 -8.61 -3.93 6.80
N VAL A 171 -7.69 -4.90 6.64
CA VAL A 171 -7.81 -6.20 7.32
C VAL A 171 -7.43 -6.14 8.80
N LYS A 172 -6.72 -5.09 9.21
CA LYS A 172 -6.27 -4.88 10.60
C LYS A 172 -6.16 -3.39 10.90
N THR A 173 -6.51 -3.01 12.13
CA THR A 173 -6.31 -1.66 12.66
C THR A 173 -5.29 -1.70 13.77
N PHE A 174 -4.23 -0.91 13.64
CA PHE A 174 -3.22 -0.69 14.66
C PHE A 174 -3.58 0.57 15.46
N LYS A 175 -3.66 0.43 16.79
CA LYS A 175 -3.96 1.53 17.73
C LYS A 175 -2.93 1.63 18.85
N ALA A 176 -1.88 0.82 18.81
CA ALA A 176 -0.83 0.79 19.79
C ALA A 176 0.47 0.23 19.19
N LYS A 177 1.61 0.62 19.76
CA LYS A 177 2.95 0.12 19.40
C LYS A 177 3.08 -1.41 19.48
N SER A 178 2.37 -2.03 20.43
CA SER A 178 2.42 -3.48 20.64
C SER A 178 2.05 -4.31 19.40
N GLY A 179 1.21 -3.76 18.52
CA GLY A 179 0.87 -4.43 17.27
C GLY A 179 2.06 -4.52 16.30
N PHE A 180 2.88 -3.50 16.24
CA PHE A 180 4.11 -3.46 15.45
C PHE A 180 5.22 -4.27 16.12
N LYS A 181 5.34 -4.18 17.47
CA LYS A 181 6.25 -5.03 18.23
C LYS A 181 6.03 -6.53 17.92
N THR A 182 4.78 -6.97 17.90
CA THR A 182 4.46 -8.35 17.54
C THR A 182 4.94 -8.71 16.14
N LEU A 183 4.93 -7.78 15.20
CA LEU A 183 5.47 -8.00 13.86
C LEU A 183 7.00 -8.10 13.88
N ASP A 184 7.68 -7.16 14.57
CA ASP A 184 9.14 -7.19 14.74
C ASP A 184 9.61 -8.47 15.42
N ASP A 185 8.93 -8.90 16.49
CA ASP A 185 9.26 -10.13 17.25
C ASP A 185 9.10 -11.43 16.42
N ASN A 186 8.34 -11.40 15.33
CA ASN A 186 8.12 -12.54 14.45
C ASN A 186 8.78 -12.37 13.07
N THR A 187 9.51 -11.29 12.87
CA THR A 187 10.29 -11.07 11.64
C THR A 187 11.43 -12.10 11.57
N PRO A 188 11.68 -12.72 10.41
CA PRO A 188 12.76 -13.70 10.28
C PRO A 188 14.13 -13.13 10.65
N ASP A 189 14.86 -13.76 11.55
CA ASP A 189 16.22 -13.36 11.95
C ASP A 189 17.22 -13.36 10.79
N THR A 190 16.91 -14.08 9.71
CA THR A 190 17.73 -14.19 8.50
C THR A 190 17.41 -13.10 7.48
N LEU A 191 16.42 -12.26 7.75
CA LEU A 191 16.11 -11.12 6.89
C LEU A 191 17.24 -10.09 6.98
N THR A 192 17.76 -9.71 5.83
CA THR A 192 18.83 -8.71 5.69
C THR A 192 18.37 -7.57 4.78
N THR A 193 19.19 -6.55 4.66
CA THR A 193 18.90 -5.38 3.81
C THR A 193 18.80 -5.69 2.30
N ARG A 194 19.00 -6.96 1.89
CA ARG A 194 19.12 -7.32 0.46
C ARG A 194 18.38 -8.58 0.03
N ASN A 195 17.70 -9.26 0.93
CA ASN A 195 17.06 -10.55 0.64
C ASN A 195 15.55 -10.56 0.91
N HIS A 196 14.90 -9.42 0.83
CA HIS A 196 13.47 -9.28 1.07
C HIS A 196 12.65 -10.28 0.24
N GLY A 197 12.95 -10.38 -1.05
CA GLY A 197 12.26 -11.31 -1.96
C GLY A 197 12.40 -12.79 -1.57
N GLU A 198 13.48 -13.19 -0.89
CA GLU A 198 13.67 -14.54 -0.40
C GLU A 198 12.71 -14.88 0.73
N HIS A 199 12.30 -13.87 1.52
CA HIS A 199 11.38 -13.98 2.66
C HIS A 199 9.94 -13.56 2.31
N ALA A 200 9.63 -13.23 1.05
CA ALA A 200 8.35 -12.67 0.65
C ALA A 200 7.14 -13.51 1.10
N GLN A 201 7.23 -14.85 1.05
CA GLN A 201 6.15 -15.72 1.50
C GLN A 201 5.98 -15.69 3.01
N GLU A 202 7.05 -15.68 3.76
CA GLU A 202 7.09 -15.65 5.22
C GLU A 202 6.55 -14.30 5.73
N LEU A 203 7.02 -13.19 5.15
CA LEU A 203 6.56 -11.84 5.45
C LEU A 203 5.07 -11.66 5.11
N ALA A 204 4.59 -12.26 4.02
CA ALA A 204 3.17 -12.26 3.67
C ALA A 204 2.30 -12.97 4.73
N THR A 205 2.81 -13.98 5.46
CA THR A 205 2.07 -14.60 6.58
C THR A 205 1.92 -13.67 7.76
N LEU A 206 2.88 -12.76 7.98
CA LEU A 206 2.82 -11.71 8.98
C LEU A 206 1.90 -10.55 8.56
N GLY A 207 1.54 -10.48 7.30
CA GLY A 207 0.60 -9.51 6.76
C GLY A 207 1.19 -8.51 5.78
N GLU A 208 2.45 -8.66 5.38
CA GLU A 208 3.03 -7.81 4.35
C GLU A 208 2.17 -7.82 3.06
N GLY A 209 2.08 -6.68 2.42
CA GLY A 209 1.26 -6.50 1.23
C GLY A 209 -0.24 -6.35 1.50
N LYS A 210 -0.70 -6.53 2.74
CA LYS A 210 -2.11 -6.31 3.11
C LYS A 210 -2.38 -4.85 3.40
N ILE A 211 -3.59 -4.41 3.07
CA ILE A 211 -4.05 -3.07 3.44
C ILE A 211 -4.41 -3.08 4.92
N VAL A 212 -3.81 -2.18 5.66
CA VAL A 212 -4.01 -1.98 7.09
C VAL A 212 -4.39 -0.53 7.39
N GLN A 213 -4.83 -0.30 8.61
CA GLN A 213 -5.15 1.03 9.10
C GLN A 213 -4.36 1.29 10.39
N VAL A 214 -3.81 2.48 10.51
CA VAL A 214 -3.18 2.99 11.73
C VAL A 214 -4.00 4.15 12.26
N VAL A 215 -4.37 4.11 13.52
CA VAL A 215 -5.06 5.22 14.22
C VAL A 215 -4.18 5.66 15.37
N GLY A 216 -3.70 6.89 15.32
CA GLY A 216 -2.77 7.48 16.29
C GLY A 216 -2.72 8.99 16.16
N TYR A 217 -1.61 9.58 16.51
CA TYR A 217 -1.36 11.03 16.43
C TYR A 217 -0.17 11.29 15.51
N LEU A 218 -0.30 12.24 14.60
CA LEU A 218 0.79 12.62 13.73
C LEU A 218 1.81 13.45 14.52
N TYR A 219 2.98 12.89 14.77
CA TYR A 219 4.04 13.58 15.51
C TYR A 219 4.87 14.48 14.59
N TYR A 220 5.14 14.03 13.37
CA TYR A 220 5.88 14.80 12.38
C TYR A 220 5.53 14.34 10.96
N GLY A 221 5.89 15.17 9.99
CA GLY A 221 5.90 14.84 8.58
C GLY A 221 6.86 15.76 7.85
N TYR A 222 7.75 15.18 7.05
CA TYR A 222 8.73 15.93 6.27
C TYR A 222 9.07 15.21 4.95
N PRO A 223 9.53 15.96 3.93
CA PRO A 223 10.03 15.35 2.71
C PRO A 223 11.36 14.63 3.00
N SER A 224 11.48 13.37 2.58
CA SER A 224 12.70 12.59 2.70
C SER A 224 13.78 13.07 1.73
N GLY A 225 14.94 12.43 1.74
CA GLY A 225 15.96 12.60 0.72
C GLY A 225 15.57 11.90 -0.61
N SER A 226 16.45 12.02 -1.60
CA SER A 226 16.34 11.21 -2.81
C SER A 226 16.58 9.74 -2.48
N GLU A 227 15.69 8.88 -2.94
CA GLU A 227 15.73 7.43 -2.72
C GLU A 227 15.82 6.66 -4.03
N SER A 228 16.36 5.44 -3.97
CA SER A 228 16.45 4.57 -5.15
C SER A 228 15.07 4.16 -5.65
N CYS A 229 14.11 3.96 -4.75
CA CYS A 229 12.72 3.65 -5.13
C CYS A 229 12.03 4.80 -5.90
N ASN A 230 12.56 6.01 -5.81
CA ASN A 230 12.13 7.19 -6.56
C ASN A 230 13.16 7.59 -7.62
N CYS A 231 13.92 6.64 -8.11
CA CYS A 231 14.93 6.81 -9.18
C CYS A 231 16.01 7.85 -8.87
N GLY A 232 16.27 8.13 -7.60
CA GLY A 232 17.26 9.12 -7.17
C GLY A 232 16.84 10.58 -7.38
N LEU A 233 15.59 10.84 -7.75
CA LEU A 233 15.05 12.19 -7.89
C LEU A 233 14.99 12.89 -6.51
N GLY A 234 15.18 14.20 -6.48
CA GLY A 234 15.30 14.95 -5.22
C GLY A 234 14.45 16.22 -5.14
N SER A 235 13.49 16.43 -6.05
CA SER A 235 12.52 17.51 -5.94
C SER A 235 11.41 17.15 -4.92
N LEU A 236 10.72 18.13 -4.35
CA LEU A 236 9.61 17.93 -3.40
C LEU A 236 8.53 16.98 -3.95
N ASP A 237 8.27 17.07 -5.24
CA ASP A 237 7.24 16.23 -5.87
C ASP A 237 7.71 14.79 -6.10
N ALA A 238 9.03 14.57 -6.05
CA ALA A 238 9.65 13.30 -6.40
C ALA A 238 10.26 12.54 -5.21
N VAL A 239 10.12 13.03 -3.99
CA VAL A 239 10.56 12.35 -2.76
C VAL A 239 9.40 11.87 -1.95
N ASP A 240 9.62 10.83 -1.14
CA ASP A 240 8.63 10.38 -0.16
C ASP A 240 8.43 11.45 0.92
N TYR A 241 7.24 11.48 1.51
CA TYR A 241 7.03 12.18 2.76
C TYR A 241 7.05 11.16 3.88
N HIS A 242 8.05 11.25 4.75
CA HIS A 242 8.18 10.49 5.97
C HIS A 242 7.31 11.09 7.06
N LEU A 243 6.39 10.31 7.59
CA LEU A 243 5.51 10.73 8.66
C LEU A 243 5.66 9.78 9.84
N GLY A 244 5.69 10.33 11.05
CA GLY A 244 5.71 9.54 12.28
C GLY A 244 4.35 9.55 12.96
N VAL A 245 3.79 8.36 13.18
CA VAL A 245 2.53 8.18 13.91
C VAL A 245 2.81 7.55 15.27
N GLY A 246 2.58 8.35 16.32
CA GLY A 246 2.61 7.85 17.69
C GLY A 246 1.23 7.49 18.22
N PHE A 247 1.20 6.80 19.37
CA PHE A 247 -0.05 6.24 19.92
C PHE A 247 -0.48 6.90 21.24
N ARG A 248 0.10 8.04 21.58
CA ARG A 248 -0.34 8.91 22.68
C ARG A 248 -0.57 10.33 22.18
N GLU A 249 -1.47 11.02 22.80
CA GLU A 249 -1.67 12.43 22.53
C GLU A 249 -0.47 13.24 23.07
N LEU A 250 -0.02 14.21 22.28
CA LEU A 250 1.00 15.18 22.70
C LEU A 250 0.31 16.41 23.28
N THR A 251 0.84 16.93 24.39
CA THR A 251 0.28 18.09 25.09
C THR A 251 1.38 19.08 25.49
N GLY A 252 0.99 20.31 25.80
CA GLY A 252 1.92 21.32 26.32
C GLY A 252 3.13 21.55 25.42
N THR A 253 4.32 21.50 26.00
CA THR A 253 5.58 21.77 25.30
C THR A 253 5.85 20.77 24.18
N GLU A 254 5.49 19.48 24.34
CA GLU A 254 5.70 18.48 23.29
C GLU A 254 4.94 18.84 22.02
N LEU A 255 3.66 19.20 22.16
CA LEU A 255 2.82 19.58 21.04
C LEU A 255 3.35 20.86 20.35
N THR A 256 3.81 21.84 21.14
CA THR A 256 4.44 23.04 20.61
C THR A 256 5.71 22.69 19.82
N THR A 257 6.59 21.87 20.40
CA THR A 257 7.83 21.46 19.75
C THR A 257 7.58 20.81 18.40
N VAL A 258 6.69 19.82 18.31
CA VAL A 258 6.44 19.12 17.04
C VAL A 258 5.83 20.05 15.98
N ARG A 259 5.01 21.02 16.37
CA ARG A 259 4.41 21.99 15.45
C ARG A 259 5.44 23.01 14.94
N ASP A 260 6.30 23.53 15.82
CA ASP A 260 7.35 24.47 15.44
C ASP A 260 8.33 23.81 14.47
N VAL A 261 8.71 22.55 14.75
CA VAL A 261 9.55 21.77 13.86
C VAL A 261 8.82 21.49 12.54
N ALA A 262 7.54 21.12 12.53
CA ALA A 262 6.79 20.88 11.32
C ALA A 262 6.74 22.12 10.42
N THR A 263 6.52 23.29 10.98
CA THR A 263 6.55 24.57 10.27
C THR A 263 7.93 24.85 9.64
N TYR A 264 9.00 24.57 10.37
CA TYR A 264 10.35 24.65 9.81
C TYR A 264 10.54 23.65 8.67
N LEU A 265 10.14 22.40 8.87
CA LEU A 265 10.34 21.30 7.93
C LEU A 265 9.56 21.47 6.63
N SER A 266 8.36 22.04 6.67
CA SER A 266 7.52 22.26 5.49
C SER A 266 8.14 23.20 4.47
N SER A 267 9.12 24.03 4.89
CA SER A 267 9.86 24.98 4.05
C SER A 267 11.27 24.52 3.67
N HIS A 268 11.75 23.38 4.18
CA HIS A 268 13.11 22.90 3.97
C HIS A 268 13.11 21.48 3.38
N ILE A 269 13.85 21.32 2.29
CA ILE A 269 14.11 20.00 1.69
C ILE A 269 15.51 19.58 2.16
N ARG A 270 15.60 18.46 2.85
CA ARG A 270 16.83 17.86 3.40
C ARG A 270 17.33 18.56 4.67
N PHE A 271 17.32 17.78 5.75
CA PHE A 271 17.98 18.15 6.99
C PHE A 271 19.44 17.71 6.94
N LYS A 272 20.30 18.56 7.42
CA LYS A 272 21.62 18.10 7.85
C LYS A 272 21.44 17.21 9.07
N ARG A 273 22.31 16.22 9.23
CA ARG A 273 22.26 15.28 10.36
C ARG A 273 22.37 15.99 11.72
N ASP A 274 23.02 17.15 11.75
CA ASP A 274 23.26 18.00 12.91
C ASP A 274 22.26 19.16 13.04
N ASP A 275 21.19 19.17 12.25
CA ASP A 275 20.14 20.20 12.34
C ASP A 275 19.47 20.12 13.74
N PRO A 276 19.45 21.20 14.52
CA PRO A 276 18.86 21.21 15.85
C PRO A 276 17.36 20.91 15.85
N ASN A 277 16.63 21.23 14.77
CA ASN A 277 15.21 20.87 14.65
C ASN A 277 15.06 19.38 14.46
N LYS A 278 15.94 18.73 13.70
CA LYS A 278 15.96 17.26 13.58
C LYS A 278 16.26 16.61 14.93
N ALA A 279 17.20 17.15 15.69
CA ALA A 279 17.50 16.67 17.04
C ALA A 279 16.30 16.80 17.99
N ALA A 280 15.48 17.86 17.85
CA ALA A 280 14.26 18.03 18.63
C ALA A 280 13.17 17.00 18.31
N LEU A 281 13.19 16.39 17.12
CA LEU A 281 12.26 15.30 16.76
C LEU A 281 12.66 13.93 17.32
N ALA A 282 13.91 13.71 17.70
CA ALA A 282 14.40 12.38 18.07
C ALA A 282 13.52 11.64 19.10
N PRO A 283 13.01 12.24 20.19
CA PRO A 283 12.13 11.56 21.12
C PRO A 283 10.81 11.08 20.48
N PHE A 284 10.28 11.84 19.52
CA PHE A 284 9.03 11.54 18.81
C PHE A 284 9.24 10.51 17.72
N GLU A 285 10.38 10.53 17.05
CA GLU A 285 10.78 9.52 16.08
C GLU A 285 10.92 8.14 16.75
N GLN A 286 11.59 8.08 17.91
CA GLN A 286 11.77 6.86 18.69
C GLN A 286 10.47 6.25 19.21
N GLU A 287 9.42 7.02 19.33
CA GLU A 287 8.10 6.57 19.81
C GLU A 287 7.09 6.31 18.69
N SER A 288 7.40 6.61 17.44
CA SER A 288 6.47 6.54 16.32
C SER A 288 6.80 5.42 15.36
N VAL A 289 5.76 4.94 14.68
CA VAL A 289 5.90 4.10 13.50
C VAL A 289 5.91 4.98 12.26
N VAL A 290 6.70 4.57 11.27
CA VAL A 290 6.81 5.31 10.02
C VAL A 290 5.62 4.97 9.13
N VAL A 291 5.07 5.98 8.46
CA VAL A 291 4.13 5.85 7.36
C VAL A 291 4.58 6.76 6.23
N GLU A 292 4.55 6.30 4.98
CA GLU A 292 5.15 7.01 3.86
C GLU A 292 4.20 7.30 2.72
N MET A 293 4.17 8.57 2.31
CA MET A 293 3.42 9.03 1.13
C MET A 293 4.34 9.06 -0.07
N THR A 294 4.26 8.06 -0.94
CA THR A 294 5.11 8.00 -2.12
C THR A 294 4.75 9.04 -3.17
N PRO A 295 5.71 9.59 -3.91
CA PRO A 295 5.45 10.58 -4.94
C PRO A 295 4.58 10.03 -6.06
N HIS A 296 4.77 8.77 -6.48
CA HIS A 296 3.92 8.13 -7.48
C HIS A 296 2.45 8.08 -7.05
N TYR A 297 2.19 7.71 -5.80
CA TYR A 297 0.82 7.59 -5.30
C TYR A 297 0.17 8.97 -5.15
N ARG A 298 0.92 9.95 -4.61
CA ARG A 298 0.47 11.34 -4.48
C ARG A 298 0.10 11.93 -5.83
N ALA A 299 1.00 11.87 -6.80
CA ALA A 299 0.77 12.45 -8.14
C ALA A 299 -0.46 11.85 -8.82
N LYS A 300 -0.69 10.54 -8.68
CA LYS A 300 -1.76 9.84 -9.37
C LYS A 300 -3.13 9.99 -8.69
N PHE A 301 -3.20 9.95 -7.36
CA PHE A 301 -4.46 9.83 -6.65
C PHE A 301 -4.75 10.99 -5.69
N HIS A 302 -3.72 11.69 -5.21
CA HIS A 302 -3.83 12.72 -4.20
C HIS A 302 -2.92 13.93 -4.49
N PRO A 303 -3.10 14.63 -5.62
CA PRO A 303 -2.23 15.77 -5.97
C PRO A 303 -2.31 16.93 -4.95
N GLY A 304 -3.33 16.91 -4.08
CA GLY A 304 -3.46 17.87 -2.97
C GLY A 304 -2.66 17.50 -1.72
N TRP A 305 -1.98 16.36 -1.67
CA TRP A 305 -1.12 15.99 -0.55
C TRP A 305 0.23 16.68 -0.67
N THR A 306 0.31 17.88 -0.13
CA THR A 306 1.55 18.65 -0.06
C THR A 306 2.13 18.60 1.36
N VAL A 307 3.42 18.91 1.49
CA VAL A 307 4.09 18.96 2.81
C VAL A 307 3.42 19.98 3.74
N GLN A 308 2.98 21.12 3.19
CA GLN A 308 2.23 22.14 3.93
C GLN A 308 0.87 21.62 4.43
N ARG A 309 0.24 20.77 3.64
CA ARG A 309 -1.03 20.14 4.06
C ARG A 309 -0.78 19.13 5.19
N VAL A 310 0.29 18.34 5.12
CA VAL A 310 0.72 17.42 6.18
C VAL A 310 1.02 18.20 7.47
N GLU A 311 1.71 19.34 7.38
CA GLU A 311 1.99 20.22 8.51
C GLU A 311 0.73 20.55 9.31
N THR A 312 -0.38 20.86 8.65
CA THR A 312 -1.66 21.19 9.32
C THR A 312 -2.23 20.05 10.17
N ALA A 313 -1.79 18.82 9.94
CA ALA A 313 -2.23 17.64 10.68
C ALA A 313 -1.32 17.29 11.86
N VAL A 314 -0.13 17.93 12.00
CA VAL A 314 0.82 17.61 13.07
C VAL A 314 0.24 17.94 14.44
N GLY A 315 0.37 16.99 15.37
CA GLY A 315 -0.20 17.03 16.70
C GLY A 315 -1.68 16.65 16.77
N ARG A 316 -2.31 16.29 15.65
CA ARG A 316 -3.72 15.87 15.61
C ARG A 316 -3.82 14.36 15.51
N GLN A 317 -4.97 13.83 15.95
CA GLN A 317 -5.29 12.42 15.73
C GLN A 317 -5.53 12.17 14.25
N VAL A 318 -4.90 11.10 13.74
CA VAL A 318 -4.96 10.69 12.34
C VAL A 318 -5.41 9.24 12.20
N LYS A 319 -6.00 8.93 11.05
CA LYS A 319 -6.36 7.60 10.60
C LYS A 319 -5.75 7.42 9.21
N ILE A 320 -4.78 6.54 9.10
CA ILE A 320 -3.99 6.33 7.90
C ILE A 320 -4.23 4.92 7.41
N VAL A 321 -4.56 4.77 6.14
CA VAL A 321 -4.73 3.48 5.48
C VAL A 321 -3.63 3.32 4.45
N GLY A 322 -3.05 2.14 4.38
CA GLY A 322 -2.01 1.85 3.41
C GLY A 322 -1.55 0.39 3.45
N GLN A 323 -0.55 0.07 2.67
CA GLN A 323 0.03 -1.25 2.63
C GLN A 323 0.96 -1.47 3.81
N LEU A 324 0.81 -2.58 4.52
CA LEU A 324 1.78 -3.02 5.51
C LEU A 324 3.03 -3.54 4.80
N LEU A 325 4.19 -3.02 5.16
CA LEU A 325 5.48 -3.31 4.58
C LEU A 325 6.53 -3.42 5.68
N ILE A 326 7.53 -4.29 5.54
CA ILE A 326 8.75 -4.20 6.32
C ILE A 326 9.84 -3.50 5.51
N ASP A 327 10.38 -2.41 6.03
CA ASP A 327 11.53 -1.75 5.43
C ASP A 327 12.84 -2.38 5.94
N ASN A 328 13.21 -3.51 5.36
CA ASN A 328 14.42 -4.23 5.73
C ASN A 328 15.72 -3.46 5.39
N ALA A 329 15.66 -2.43 4.55
CA ALA A 329 16.81 -1.54 4.32
C ALA A 329 17.17 -0.72 5.58
N HIS A 330 16.20 -0.52 6.47
CA HIS A 330 16.35 0.23 7.72
C HIS A 330 16.03 -0.61 8.97
N ALA A 331 16.32 -1.91 8.95
CA ALA A 331 16.03 -2.86 10.03
C ALA A 331 17.30 -3.25 10.84
N THR A 332 18.00 -2.26 11.37
CA THR A 332 19.19 -2.48 12.21
C THR A 332 19.02 -1.91 13.62
N ALA A 333 19.78 -2.40 14.59
CA ALA A 333 19.77 -1.90 15.96
C ALA A 333 20.10 -0.40 16.12
N THR A 334 20.72 0.21 15.11
CA THR A 334 20.95 1.66 15.06
C THR A 334 19.82 2.44 14.41
N GLN A 335 18.77 1.78 13.96
CA GLN A 335 17.63 2.39 13.29
C GLN A 335 16.30 2.09 14.00
N ILE A 336 16.13 0.86 14.52
CA ILE A 336 14.92 0.42 15.20
C ILE A 336 15.06 0.52 16.71
N CYS A 337 14.16 1.24 17.36
CA CYS A 337 14.20 1.48 18.80
C CYS A 337 13.53 0.37 19.62
N ASP A 338 12.72 -0.48 19.00
CA ASP A 338 12.08 -1.63 19.67
C ASP A 338 12.98 -2.87 19.77
N TYR A 339 14.13 -2.88 19.10
CA TYR A 339 15.04 -4.03 19.17
C TYR A 339 15.71 -4.15 20.56
N PRO A 340 15.93 -5.38 21.05
CA PRO A 340 16.54 -5.61 22.38
C PRO A 340 17.93 -4.99 22.52
N ASP A 341 18.67 -4.88 21.43
CA ASP A 341 20.02 -4.31 21.34
C ASP A 341 20.02 -2.90 20.72
N ALA A 342 18.87 -2.22 20.71
CA ALA A 342 18.71 -0.90 20.09
C ALA A 342 19.70 0.11 20.66
N ASN A 343 20.34 0.84 19.77
CA ASN A 343 21.15 1.99 20.15
C ASN A 343 20.28 3.22 20.28
N MET A 344 19.82 3.52 21.49
CA MET A 344 18.90 4.64 21.78
C MET A 344 19.45 6.03 21.45
N GLU A 345 20.74 6.18 21.25
CA GLU A 345 21.34 7.46 20.80
C GLU A 345 21.21 7.64 19.27
N LYS A 346 20.96 6.54 18.54
CA LYS A 346 21.00 6.51 17.08
C LYS A 346 19.70 6.09 16.43
N CYS A 347 18.91 5.24 17.08
CA CYS A 347 17.66 4.76 16.53
C CYS A 347 16.66 5.92 16.33
N TRP A 348 15.88 5.84 15.27
CA TRP A 348 15.05 6.96 14.82
C TRP A 348 13.64 6.52 14.39
N ARG A 349 13.28 5.26 14.56
CA ARG A 349 11.93 4.73 14.31
C ARG A 349 11.64 3.60 15.29
N TRP A 350 10.35 3.44 15.66
CA TRP A 350 9.98 2.41 16.62
C TRP A 350 10.16 1.00 16.06
N SER A 351 9.67 0.74 14.85
CA SER A 351 9.57 -0.57 14.21
C SER A 351 10.18 -0.57 12.81
N ALA A 352 10.66 -1.72 12.34
CA ALA A 352 11.00 -1.93 10.94
C ALA A 352 9.77 -2.02 10.03
N TRP A 353 8.62 -2.39 10.61
CA TRP A 353 7.35 -2.41 9.89
C TRP A 353 6.74 -1.01 9.81
N GLU A 354 6.23 -0.70 8.63
CA GLU A 354 5.67 0.60 8.27
C GLU A 354 4.42 0.47 7.43
N VAL A 355 3.78 1.59 7.13
CA VAL A 355 2.70 1.69 6.14
C VAL A 355 3.22 2.39 4.91
N HIS A 356 3.45 1.64 3.83
CA HIS A 356 4.07 2.13 2.61
C HIS A 356 3.57 1.38 1.35
N PRO A 357 2.94 2.05 0.39
CA PRO A 357 2.53 3.44 0.41
C PRO A 357 1.29 3.70 1.28
N VAL A 358 1.18 4.93 1.77
CA VAL A 358 -0.08 5.47 2.29
C VAL A 358 -1.04 5.66 1.12
N ILE A 359 -2.29 5.21 1.28
CA ILE A 359 -3.33 5.27 0.24
C ILE A 359 -4.54 6.11 0.63
N GLU A 360 -4.79 6.30 1.94
CA GLU A 360 -5.78 7.23 2.46
C GLU A 360 -5.27 7.86 3.75
N PHE A 361 -5.56 9.13 3.93
CA PHE A 361 -5.16 9.89 5.11
C PHE A 361 -6.33 10.74 5.61
N TYR A 362 -6.72 10.50 6.86
CA TYR A 362 -7.80 11.24 7.51
C TYR A 362 -7.30 11.90 8.80
N VAL A 363 -7.85 13.05 9.11
CA VAL A 363 -7.59 13.81 10.33
C VAL A 363 -8.88 13.96 11.13
N CYS A 364 -8.81 13.72 12.44
CA CYS A 364 -9.91 13.97 13.35
C CYS A 364 -10.13 15.48 13.49
N THR A 365 -11.36 15.94 13.34
CA THR A 365 -11.71 17.37 13.38
C THR A 365 -12.30 17.85 14.71
N THR A 366 -12.43 16.95 15.69
CA THR A 366 -12.95 17.27 17.03
C THR A 366 -11.83 17.43 18.05
N ALA A 367 -12.11 18.17 19.11
CA ALA A 367 -11.18 18.33 20.24
C ALA A 367 -11.00 17.02 21.03
N THR A 368 -12.00 16.15 21.03
CA THR A 368 -11.91 14.82 21.62
C THR A 368 -11.50 13.80 20.59
N PRO A 369 -10.72 12.76 20.96
CA PRO A 369 -10.30 11.74 20.03
C PRO A 369 -11.46 11.07 19.31
N CYS A 370 -11.33 10.90 18.00
CA CYS A 370 -12.31 10.22 17.16
C CYS A 370 -12.24 8.70 17.37
N ALA A 371 -13.40 8.08 17.56
CA ALA A 371 -13.50 6.63 17.37
C ALA A 371 -13.19 6.26 15.92
N THR A 372 -12.78 5.03 15.67
CA THR A 372 -12.38 4.56 14.34
C THR A 372 -13.42 4.84 13.26
N GLU A 373 -14.70 4.65 13.60
CA GLU A 373 -15.84 4.84 12.69
C GLU A 373 -16.55 6.20 12.90
N SER A 374 -15.87 7.16 13.52
CA SER A 374 -16.45 8.50 13.73
C SER A 374 -16.74 9.18 12.39
N PRO A 375 -17.87 9.92 12.28
CA PRO A 375 -18.13 10.75 11.12
C PRO A 375 -17.26 12.02 11.06
N ASN A 376 -16.46 12.27 12.11
CA ASN A 376 -15.62 13.46 12.22
C ASN A 376 -14.23 13.30 11.59
N TRP A 377 -13.97 12.19 10.93
CA TRP A 377 -12.80 12.04 10.09
C TRP A 377 -12.97 12.85 8.80
N ARG A 378 -11.98 13.67 8.46
CA ARG A 378 -11.90 14.39 7.18
C ARG A 378 -10.63 13.96 6.45
N ARG A 379 -10.71 13.87 5.14
CA ARG A 379 -9.53 13.61 4.32
C ARG A 379 -8.53 14.73 4.47
N LEU A 380 -7.24 14.42 4.35
CA LEU A 380 -6.18 15.42 4.47
C LEU A 380 -6.35 16.54 3.45
N GLU A 381 -6.72 16.23 2.23
CA GLU A 381 -6.95 17.20 1.15
C GLU A 381 -8.15 18.13 1.40
N ASP A 382 -9.09 17.73 2.24
CA ASP A 382 -10.32 18.48 2.58
C ASP A 382 -10.16 19.38 3.82
N LEU A 383 -9.00 19.37 4.47
CA LEU A 383 -8.73 20.27 5.60
C LEU A 383 -8.61 21.71 5.08
N GLN A 384 -9.32 22.60 5.75
CA GLN A 384 -9.27 24.05 5.52
C GLN A 384 -8.12 24.70 6.29
#